data_7976987071d689dbc34cfc9114ed3a6a
#
_entry.id   7976987071d689dbc34cfc9114ed3a6a
#
_cell.length_a   1.000
_cell.length_b   1.000
_cell.length_c   1.000
_cell.angle_alpha   90.00
_cell.angle_beta   90.00
_cell.angle_gamma   90.00
#
_symmetry.space_group_name_H-M   'P 1'
#
loop_
_entity.id
_entity.type
_entity.pdbx_description
1 polymer ?
#
loop_
_entity_poly.entity_id
_entity_poly.type
_entity_poly.pdbx_seq_one_letter_code
_entity_poly.pdbx_strand_id
1 'polypeptide(L)'
;MGRLYRRFQVCWRLSRLLSIEILKKIIDICYKYDVYVSTGGFIERVTVQGSGAVDRYLEECKSLGFDVVEDSSGLAPISLRDKVELVKQVKKMGMKPKPEVSMMYGAGAGTHISGFKTKLKTLDDFLDEIDMHQSAGAEIMMIESEGLTEDLPPEEWRIDVINELNKKFGFNCFMFEASDPPVFKWYLKQFGPSVNLFIDHSQIVEFIAWKTLLWGDIDIWKDKTLSYKTLQ
;
A
#
# COMPACT_ATOMS: atom_id res chain seq x y z
N MET A 1 -7.20 -5.94 23.14
CA MET A 1 -7.23 -4.80 22.20
C MET A 1 -6.21 -5.08 21.10
N GLY A 2 -6.67 -5.38 19.88
CA GLY A 2 -5.79 -5.56 18.72
C GLY A 2 -5.06 -4.26 18.43
N ARG A 3 -3.77 -4.36 18.10
CA ARG A 3 -2.95 -3.19 17.79
C ARG A 3 -3.48 -2.54 16.51
N LEU A 4 -3.85 -1.26 16.58
CA LEU A 4 -4.56 -0.54 15.54
C LEU A 4 -3.69 -0.13 14.35
N TYR A 5 -2.37 0.00 14.56
CA TYR A 5 -1.36 0.29 13.54
C TYR A 5 -0.21 -0.67 13.65
N ARG A 6 0.20 -1.21 12.50
CA ARG A 6 1.36 -2.09 12.44
C ARG A 6 2.41 -1.66 11.45
N ARG A 7 2.17 -0.55 10.70
CA ARG A 7 3.07 -0.14 9.63
C ARG A 7 3.19 1.37 9.56
N PHE A 8 4.39 1.84 9.36
CA PHE A 8 4.70 3.24 9.09
C PHE A 8 5.57 3.30 7.84
N GLN A 9 5.14 4.08 6.85
CA GLN A 9 5.91 4.31 5.64
C GLN A 9 6.75 5.56 5.84
N VAL A 10 8.06 5.40 5.81
CA VAL A 10 8.98 6.52 5.73
C VAL A 10 9.19 6.83 4.26
N CYS A 11 8.61 7.94 3.79
CA CYS A 11 8.87 8.39 2.43
C CYS A 11 10.37 8.63 2.25
N TRP A 12 11.07 7.71 1.58
CA TRP A 12 12.51 7.76 1.37
C TRP A 12 12.98 9.02 0.67
N ARG A 13 12.13 9.66 -0.13
CA ARG A 13 12.46 10.97 -0.73
C ARG A 13 12.73 12.02 0.36
N LEU A 14 11.94 12.01 1.44
CA LEU A 14 12.16 12.88 2.60
C LEU A 14 13.27 12.36 3.52
N SER A 15 13.44 11.05 3.65
CA SER A 15 14.48 10.47 4.50
C SER A 15 15.89 10.78 4.01
N ARG A 16 16.09 11.01 2.70
CA ARG A 16 17.36 11.53 2.14
C ARG A 16 17.69 12.96 2.58
N LEU A 17 16.70 13.69 3.08
CA LEU A 17 16.90 15.01 3.68
C LEU A 17 17.18 14.93 5.19
N LEU A 18 16.99 13.76 5.80
CA LEU A 18 17.28 13.50 7.21
C LEU A 18 18.69 12.92 7.36
N SER A 19 19.33 13.20 8.48
CA SER A 19 20.55 12.47 8.81
C SER A 19 20.22 11.00 9.14
N ILE A 20 21.19 10.13 8.96
CA ILE A 20 21.05 8.69 9.26
C ILE A 20 20.66 8.50 10.73
N GLU A 21 21.18 9.33 11.63
CA GLU A 21 20.88 9.26 13.08
C GLU A 21 19.40 9.57 13.36
N ILE A 22 18.83 10.57 12.68
CA ILE A 22 17.41 10.91 12.83
C ILE A 22 16.55 9.77 12.26
N LEU A 23 16.90 9.25 11.10
CA LEU A 23 16.17 8.14 10.47
C LEU A 23 16.18 6.90 11.37
N LYS A 24 17.31 6.52 11.92
CA LYS A 24 17.40 5.41 12.88
C LYS A 24 16.55 5.64 14.11
N LYS A 25 16.54 6.83 14.68
CA LYS A 25 15.67 7.16 15.83
C LYS A 25 14.19 6.99 15.49
N ILE A 26 13.76 7.38 14.29
CA ILE A 26 12.37 7.18 13.84
C ILE A 26 12.07 5.68 13.75
N ILE A 27 12.95 4.89 13.14
CA ILE A 27 12.81 3.44 13.01
C ILE A 27 12.75 2.78 14.40
N ASP A 28 13.65 3.15 15.32
CA ASP A 28 13.67 2.64 16.69
C ASP A 28 12.37 2.95 17.45
N ILE A 29 11.80 4.15 17.25
CA ILE A 29 10.50 4.51 17.84
C ILE A 29 9.41 3.61 17.26
N CYS A 30 9.38 3.38 15.94
CA CYS A 30 8.42 2.47 15.31
C CYS A 30 8.51 1.06 15.91
N TYR A 31 9.70 0.51 16.06
CA TYR A 31 9.93 -0.82 16.64
C TYR A 31 9.52 -0.90 18.10
N LYS A 32 9.78 0.15 18.89
CA LYS A 32 9.33 0.20 20.29
C LYS A 32 7.84 0.00 20.45
N TYR A 33 7.06 0.42 19.44
CA TYR A 33 5.60 0.28 19.42
C TYR A 33 5.11 -0.87 18.53
N ASP A 34 6.01 -1.76 18.10
CA ASP A 34 5.71 -2.90 17.22
C ASP A 34 5.08 -2.47 15.87
N VAL A 35 5.64 -1.41 15.32
CA VAL A 35 5.29 -0.85 14.01
C VAL A 35 6.45 -1.11 13.07
N TYR A 36 6.23 -1.82 11.97
CA TYR A 36 7.28 -1.97 10.97
C TYR A 36 7.35 -0.80 10.01
N VAL A 37 8.53 -0.68 9.40
CA VAL A 37 8.88 0.48 8.58
C VAL A 37 9.05 0.06 7.13
N SER A 38 8.38 0.79 6.23
CA SER A 38 8.46 0.63 4.78
C SER A 38 9.21 1.79 4.14
N THR A 39 9.89 1.50 3.03
CA THR A 39 10.72 2.49 2.30
C THR A 39 9.93 3.52 1.51
N GLY A 40 8.69 3.22 1.11
CA GLY A 40 8.01 3.98 0.06
C GLY A 40 8.64 3.80 -1.33
N GLY A 41 8.10 4.47 -2.34
CA GLY A 41 8.40 4.26 -3.78
C GLY A 41 9.74 4.77 -4.30
N PHE A 42 10.76 5.02 -3.46
CA PHE A 42 12.05 5.56 -3.94
C PHE A 42 12.80 4.60 -4.87
N ILE A 43 12.52 3.32 -4.79
CA ILE A 43 13.15 2.27 -5.62
C ILE A 43 13.09 2.58 -7.12
N GLU A 44 12.07 3.28 -7.59
CA GLU A 44 11.93 3.68 -8.99
C GLU A 44 13.11 4.53 -9.48
N ARG A 45 13.60 5.46 -8.65
CA ARG A 45 14.76 6.28 -8.98
C ARG A 45 16.06 5.49 -8.96
N VAL A 46 16.08 4.39 -8.24
CA VAL A 46 17.24 3.52 -8.11
C VAL A 46 17.32 2.57 -9.30
N THR A 47 16.20 2.02 -9.74
CA THR A 47 16.13 1.07 -10.86
C THR A 47 16.65 1.67 -12.17
N VAL A 48 16.40 2.96 -12.43
CA VAL A 48 16.93 3.64 -13.62
C VAL A 48 18.45 3.79 -13.63
N GLN A 49 19.13 3.54 -12.50
CA GLN A 49 20.58 3.57 -12.37
C GLN A 49 21.22 2.19 -12.57
N GLY A 50 20.41 1.15 -12.81
CA GLY A 50 20.81 -0.21 -13.07
C GLY A 50 20.90 -1.11 -11.82
N SER A 51 21.12 -2.40 -12.06
CA SER A 51 21.05 -3.44 -11.03
C SER A 51 22.02 -3.22 -9.86
N GLY A 52 23.25 -2.81 -10.12
CA GLY A 52 24.21 -2.53 -9.05
C GLY A 52 23.81 -1.38 -8.12
N ALA A 53 22.95 -0.45 -8.57
CA ALA A 53 22.38 0.58 -7.71
C ALA A 53 21.25 -0.01 -6.84
N VAL A 54 20.45 -0.92 -7.41
CA VAL A 54 19.41 -1.64 -6.67
C VAL A 54 20.01 -2.46 -5.54
N ASP A 55 21.09 -3.23 -5.82
CA ASP A 55 21.78 -4.03 -4.79
C ASP A 55 22.22 -3.16 -3.61
N ARG A 56 22.93 -2.07 -3.88
CA ARG A 56 23.41 -1.14 -2.84
C ARG A 56 22.25 -0.52 -2.05
N TYR A 57 21.18 -0.15 -2.74
CA TYR A 57 19.99 0.40 -2.09
C TYR A 57 19.34 -0.58 -1.13
N LEU A 58 19.18 -1.84 -1.54
CA LEU A 58 18.58 -2.87 -0.69
C LEU A 58 19.46 -3.19 0.51
N GLU A 59 20.80 -3.22 0.34
CA GLU A 59 21.75 -3.37 1.44
C GLU A 59 21.65 -2.21 2.43
N GLU A 60 21.54 -0.97 1.94
CA GLU A 60 21.37 0.22 2.77
C GLU A 60 20.03 0.15 3.54
N CYS A 61 18.91 -0.18 2.88
CA CYS A 61 17.61 -0.34 3.53
C CYS A 61 17.67 -1.35 4.68
N LYS A 62 18.28 -2.50 4.43
CA LYS A 62 18.45 -3.54 5.44
C LYS A 62 19.31 -3.05 6.62
N SER A 63 20.42 -2.36 6.34
CA SER A 63 21.35 -1.85 7.35
C SER A 63 20.74 -0.77 8.24
N LEU A 64 19.77 -0.02 7.69
CA LEU A 64 19.02 1.01 8.40
C LEU A 64 17.89 0.43 9.24
N GLY A 65 17.48 -0.82 8.99
CA GLY A 65 16.41 -1.48 9.72
C GLY A 65 15.04 -1.39 9.06
N PHE A 66 14.96 -1.19 7.74
CA PHE A 66 13.66 -1.31 7.06
C PHE A 66 13.21 -2.77 6.99
N ASP A 67 11.93 -3.01 7.28
CA ASP A 67 11.31 -4.33 7.20
C ASP A 67 10.73 -4.62 5.82
N VAL A 68 10.21 -3.56 5.18
CA VAL A 68 9.42 -3.65 3.95
C VAL A 68 10.04 -2.76 2.89
N VAL A 69 10.26 -3.32 1.72
CA VAL A 69 10.63 -2.57 0.52
C VAL A 69 9.41 -2.50 -0.40
N GLU A 70 9.03 -1.28 -0.73
CA GLU A 70 7.94 -1.00 -1.65
C GLU A 70 8.48 -0.99 -3.07
N ASP A 71 7.87 -1.78 -3.94
CA ASP A 71 8.18 -1.84 -5.36
C ASP A 71 7.15 -1.02 -6.14
N SER A 72 7.46 0.23 -6.35
CA SER A 72 6.66 1.19 -7.09
C SER A 72 7.19 1.36 -8.51
N SER A 73 6.34 1.68 -9.45
CA SER A 73 6.69 1.91 -10.87
C SER A 73 5.87 3.01 -11.55
N GLY A 74 5.32 3.93 -10.77
CA GLY A 74 4.49 5.02 -11.29
C GLY A 74 5.27 6.03 -12.13
N LEU A 75 6.47 6.40 -11.70
CA LEU A 75 7.31 7.41 -12.36
C LEU A 75 8.28 6.83 -13.40
N ALA A 76 8.70 5.59 -13.22
CA ALA A 76 9.63 4.90 -14.11
C ALA A 76 8.96 3.63 -14.66
N PRO A 77 8.84 3.46 -15.97
CA PRO A 77 8.23 2.27 -16.55
C PRO A 77 9.18 1.08 -16.36
N ILE A 78 8.98 0.33 -15.29
CA ILE A 78 9.68 -0.91 -15.00
C ILE A 78 8.88 -2.06 -15.61
N SER A 79 9.54 -2.99 -16.29
CA SER A 79 8.84 -4.15 -16.85
C SER A 79 8.28 -5.03 -15.74
N LEU A 80 7.13 -5.66 -15.96
CA LEU A 80 6.55 -6.59 -14.98
C LEU A 80 7.53 -7.72 -14.62
N ARG A 81 8.32 -8.19 -15.57
CA ARG A 81 9.36 -9.18 -15.33
C ARG A 81 10.39 -8.68 -14.30
N ASP A 82 10.84 -7.44 -14.44
CA ASP A 82 11.83 -6.86 -13.53
C ASP A 82 11.25 -6.56 -12.16
N LYS A 83 9.97 -6.16 -12.08
CA LYS A 83 9.22 -6.03 -10.81
C LYS A 83 9.15 -7.38 -10.08
N VAL A 84 8.77 -8.43 -10.78
CA VAL A 84 8.72 -9.80 -10.23
C VAL A 84 10.09 -10.27 -9.75
N GLU A 85 11.16 -9.92 -10.46
CA GLU A 85 12.53 -10.28 -10.04
C GLU A 85 12.96 -9.46 -8.81
N LEU A 86 12.57 -8.19 -8.73
CA LEU A 86 12.81 -7.35 -7.55
C LEU A 86 12.11 -7.92 -6.30
N VAL A 87 10.88 -8.41 -6.42
CA VAL A 87 10.16 -9.11 -5.32
C VAL A 87 11.01 -10.26 -4.79
N LYS A 88 11.55 -11.12 -5.67
CA LYS A 88 12.41 -12.25 -5.27
C LYS A 88 13.70 -11.78 -4.61
N GLN A 89 14.32 -10.72 -5.14
CA GLN A 89 15.56 -10.15 -4.62
C GLN A 89 15.38 -9.59 -3.21
N VAL A 90 14.34 -8.80 -2.97
CA VAL A 90 13.99 -8.27 -1.64
C VAL A 90 13.78 -9.39 -0.64
N LYS A 91 13.02 -10.41 -1.04
CA LYS A 91 12.76 -11.59 -0.20
C LYS A 91 14.05 -12.36 0.14
N LYS A 92 14.93 -12.57 -0.85
CA LYS A 92 16.23 -13.22 -0.64
C LYS A 92 17.12 -12.48 0.38
N MET A 93 16.99 -11.17 0.46
CA MET A 93 17.69 -10.35 1.45
C MET A 93 17.05 -10.39 2.86
N GLY A 94 15.93 -11.09 3.02
CA GLY A 94 15.25 -11.24 4.30
C GLY A 94 14.34 -10.06 4.68
N MET A 95 14.03 -9.18 3.73
CA MET A 95 13.02 -8.13 3.86
C MET A 95 11.72 -8.58 3.20
N LYS A 96 10.62 -7.86 3.46
CA LYS A 96 9.31 -8.14 2.87
C LYS A 96 9.08 -7.25 1.66
N PRO A 97 8.88 -7.82 0.47
CA PRO A 97 8.48 -7.03 -0.70
C PRO A 97 7.02 -6.60 -0.56
N LYS A 98 6.72 -5.37 -0.95
CA LYS A 98 5.37 -4.83 -1.07
C LYS A 98 5.23 -4.17 -2.44
N PRO A 99 4.95 -4.93 -3.51
CA PRO A 99 4.71 -4.35 -4.82
C PRO A 99 3.45 -3.50 -4.82
N GLU A 100 3.53 -2.38 -5.52
CA GLU A 100 2.40 -1.54 -5.86
C GLU A 100 1.82 -1.97 -7.20
N VAL A 101 0.53 -2.21 -7.23
CA VAL A 101 -0.21 -2.63 -8.41
C VAL A 101 -1.35 -1.66 -8.66
N SER A 102 -1.40 -1.09 -9.85
CA SER A 102 -2.41 -0.12 -10.26
C SER A 102 -3.19 -0.60 -11.46
N MET A 103 -4.47 -0.20 -11.52
CA MET A 103 -5.28 -0.30 -12.75
C MET A 103 -4.78 0.61 -13.86
N MET A 104 -3.98 1.63 -13.53
CA MET A 104 -3.43 2.56 -14.52
C MET A 104 -1.96 2.26 -14.79
N TYR A 105 -1.56 2.33 -16.08
CA TYR A 105 -0.15 2.39 -16.41
C TYR A 105 0.39 3.77 -16.05
N GLY A 106 1.47 3.82 -15.28
CA GLY A 106 2.12 5.08 -14.86
C GLY A 106 1.38 5.79 -13.71
N ALA A 107 0.66 5.05 -12.88
CA ALA A 107 0.09 5.57 -11.63
C ALA A 107 1.17 6.22 -10.77
N GLY A 108 0.83 7.31 -10.06
CA GLY A 108 1.79 8.08 -9.26
C GLY A 108 2.65 9.08 -10.07
N ALA A 109 2.58 9.05 -11.40
CA ALA A 109 3.31 9.99 -12.26
C ALA A 109 2.68 11.40 -12.31
N GLY A 110 1.56 11.59 -11.60
CA GLY A 110 0.76 12.81 -11.65
C GLY A 110 -0.04 12.88 -12.96
N THR A 111 -1.22 12.30 -12.97
CA THR A 111 -2.17 12.34 -14.08
C THR A 111 -2.56 13.75 -14.51
N HIS A 112 -2.24 14.74 -13.65
CA HIS A 112 -2.47 16.17 -13.89
C HIS A 112 -1.44 16.84 -14.80
N ILE A 113 -0.38 16.14 -15.24
CA ILE A 113 0.51 16.69 -16.26
C ILE A 113 -0.18 16.56 -17.61
N SER A 114 -0.71 17.68 -18.11
CA SER A 114 -1.41 17.75 -19.39
C SER A 114 -0.58 17.12 -20.52
N GLY A 115 -1.11 16.06 -21.13
CA GLY A 115 -0.48 15.34 -22.26
C GLY A 115 -0.15 13.87 -21.98
N PHE A 116 -0.13 13.40 -20.74
CA PHE A 116 -0.05 11.98 -20.44
C PHE A 116 -1.44 11.34 -20.48
N LYS A 117 -1.72 10.60 -21.52
CA LYS A 117 -2.89 9.72 -21.55
C LYS A 117 -2.52 8.45 -20.78
N THR A 118 -2.87 8.42 -19.51
CA THR A 118 -2.82 7.19 -18.72
C THR A 118 -3.77 6.16 -19.33
N LYS A 119 -3.23 5.00 -19.62
CA LYS A 119 -4.00 3.90 -20.18
C LYS A 119 -4.40 2.97 -19.04
N LEU A 120 -5.68 2.65 -18.92
CA LEU A 120 -6.15 1.61 -18.02
C LEU A 120 -5.70 0.23 -18.53
N LYS A 121 -5.30 -0.62 -17.62
CA LYS A 121 -5.13 -2.05 -17.85
C LYS A 121 -6.48 -2.72 -18.07
N THR A 122 -6.50 -3.84 -18.75
CA THR A 122 -7.66 -4.73 -18.67
C THR A 122 -7.73 -5.35 -17.28
N LEU A 123 -8.90 -5.83 -16.88
CA LEU A 123 -9.04 -6.54 -15.61
C LEU A 123 -8.14 -7.79 -15.58
N ASP A 124 -8.05 -8.52 -16.68
CA ASP A 124 -7.21 -9.72 -16.78
C ASP A 124 -5.72 -9.38 -16.60
N ASP A 125 -5.20 -8.36 -17.30
CA ASP A 125 -3.80 -7.92 -17.13
C ASP A 125 -3.50 -7.50 -15.68
N PHE A 126 -4.46 -6.86 -15.01
CA PHE A 126 -4.32 -6.45 -13.62
C PHE A 126 -4.30 -7.64 -12.67
N LEU A 127 -5.20 -8.61 -12.85
CA LEU A 127 -5.26 -9.83 -12.05
C LEU A 127 -4.04 -10.73 -12.28
N ASP A 128 -3.53 -10.79 -13.51
CA ASP A 128 -2.33 -11.56 -13.85
C ASP A 128 -1.07 -10.95 -13.22
N GLU A 129 -0.94 -9.62 -13.19
CA GLU A 129 0.16 -8.94 -12.49
C GLU A 129 0.18 -9.28 -11.00
N ILE A 130 -0.99 -9.27 -10.34
CA ILE A 130 -1.14 -9.65 -8.93
C ILE A 130 -0.71 -11.10 -8.71
N ASP A 131 -1.17 -12.02 -9.57
CA ASP A 131 -0.84 -13.44 -9.48
C ASP A 131 0.67 -13.70 -9.64
N MET A 132 1.31 -12.98 -10.55
CA MET A 132 2.76 -13.05 -10.76
C MET A 132 3.54 -12.56 -9.53
N HIS A 133 3.13 -11.46 -8.90
CA HIS A 133 3.76 -10.95 -7.68
C HIS A 133 3.55 -11.91 -6.49
N GLN A 134 2.36 -12.46 -6.33
CA GLN A 134 2.06 -13.45 -5.30
C GLN A 134 2.89 -14.72 -5.50
N SER A 135 2.98 -15.21 -6.74
CA SER A 135 3.80 -16.37 -7.10
C SER A 135 5.30 -16.13 -6.86
N ALA A 136 5.78 -14.91 -7.00
CA ALA A 136 7.14 -14.52 -6.65
C ALA A 136 7.39 -14.44 -5.13
N GLY A 137 6.33 -14.46 -4.33
CA GLY A 137 6.38 -14.52 -2.88
C GLY A 137 6.05 -13.19 -2.18
N ALA A 138 5.38 -12.27 -2.85
CA ALA A 138 4.77 -11.11 -2.20
C ALA A 138 3.59 -11.57 -1.34
N GLU A 139 3.65 -11.30 -0.04
CA GLU A 139 2.58 -11.64 0.91
C GLU A 139 1.52 -10.53 0.97
N ILE A 140 1.93 -9.31 0.73
CA ILE A 140 1.05 -8.13 0.69
C ILE A 140 1.44 -7.26 -0.49
N MET A 141 0.42 -6.83 -1.23
CA MET A 141 0.54 -5.91 -2.34
C MET A 141 -0.25 -4.65 -2.04
N MET A 142 0.26 -3.49 -2.41
CA MET A 142 -0.49 -2.24 -2.34
C MET A 142 -1.28 -2.08 -3.62
N ILE A 143 -2.56 -1.83 -3.48
CA ILE A 143 -3.46 -1.53 -4.60
C ILE A 143 -3.63 -0.02 -4.62
N GLU A 144 -3.14 0.60 -5.68
CA GLU A 144 -3.21 2.04 -5.91
C GLU A 144 -4.65 2.52 -6.07
N SER A 145 -4.94 3.72 -5.58
CA SER A 145 -6.25 4.35 -5.70
C SER A 145 -6.54 4.88 -7.10
N GLU A 146 -5.49 5.23 -7.86
CA GLU A 146 -5.61 5.75 -9.23
C GLU A 146 -6.26 4.73 -10.18
N GLY A 147 -7.31 5.17 -10.87
CA GLY A 147 -8.11 4.32 -11.73
C GLY A 147 -9.11 3.42 -11.00
N LEU A 148 -9.19 3.51 -9.67
CA LEU A 148 -10.20 2.82 -8.85
C LEU A 148 -11.12 3.78 -8.11
N THR A 149 -10.57 4.69 -7.34
CA THR A 149 -11.35 5.60 -6.46
C THR A 149 -10.86 7.04 -6.50
N GLU A 150 -9.58 7.27 -6.78
CA GLU A 150 -8.97 8.59 -6.75
C GLU A 150 -9.43 9.44 -7.92
N ASP A 151 -9.71 10.73 -7.64
CA ASP A 151 -10.21 11.72 -8.61
C ASP A 151 -11.52 11.31 -9.32
N LEU A 152 -12.24 10.32 -8.79
CA LEU A 152 -13.51 9.85 -9.30
C LEU A 152 -14.64 10.16 -8.31
N PRO A 153 -15.83 10.56 -8.78
CA PRO A 153 -16.99 10.63 -7.92
C PRO A 153 -17.40 9.20 -7.48
N PRO A 154 -18.05 9.03 -6.32
CA PRO A 154 -18.34 7.70 -5.75
C PRO A 154 -19.12 6.76 -6.68
N GLU A 155 -19.95 7.29 -7.58
CA GLU A 155 -20.72 6.53 -8.57
C GLU A 155 -19.86 5.94 -9.70
N GLU A 156 -18.63 6.45 -9.88
CA GLU A 156 -17.67 5.99 -10.88
C GLU A 156 -16.57 5.11 -10.29
N TRP A 157 -16.59 4.89 -8.97
CA TRP A 157 -15.61 4.01 -8.34
C TRP A 157 -15.69 2.60 -8.90
N ARG A 158 -14.54 2.02 -9.18
CA ARG A 158 -14.41 0.67 -9.72
C ARG A 158 -14.59 -0.41 -8.66
N ILE A 159 -15.76 -0.39 -8.02
CA ILE A 159 -16.16 -1.37 -6.99
C ILE A 159 -16.19 -2.79 -7.56
N ASP A 160 -16.49 -2.93 -8.86
CA ASP A 160 -16.43 -4.18 -9.61
C ASP A 160 -15.04 -4.81 -9.51
N VAL A 161 -13.97 -4.04 -9.74
CA VAL A 161 -12.58 -4.51 -9.66
C VAL A 161 -12.22 -4.92 -8.22
N ILE A 162 -12.57 -4.09 -7.23
CA ILE A 162 -12.29 -4.35 -5.82
C ILE A 162 -12.99 -5.65 -5.37
N ASN A 163 -14.21 -5.91 -5.82
CA ASN A 163 -14.93 -7.13 -5.53
C ASN A 163 -14.30 -8.37 -6.20
N GLU A 164 -13.82 -8.28 -7.44
CA GLU A 164 -13.12 -9.38 -8.10
C GLU A 164 -11.77 -9.69 -7.42
N LEU A 165 -11.04 -8.67 -6.93
CA LEU A 165 -9.85 -8.88 -6.11
C LEU A 165 -10.16 -9.70 -4.86
N ASN A 166 -11.20 -9.32 -4.13
CA ASN A 166 -11.61 -10.04 -2.93
C ASN A 166 -12.04 -11.48 -3.24
N LYS A 167 -12.77 -11.68 -4.32
CA LYS A 167 -13.27 -13.00 -4.74
C LYS A 167 -12.13 -13.93 -5.16
N LYS A 168 -11.14 -13.42 -5.91
CA LYS A 168 -10.04 -14.24 -6.45
C LYS A 168 -8.95 -14.51 -5.40
N PHE A 169 -8.59 -13.51 -4.60
CA PHE A 169 -7.41 -13.57 -3.72
C PHE A 169 -7.72 -13.39 -2.23
N GLY A 170 -8.90 -12.85 -1.88
CA GLY A 170 -9.21 -12.41 -0.52
C GLY A 170 -8.50 -11.10 -0.14
N PHE A 171 -8.97 -10.42 0.90
CA PHE A 171 -8.41 -9.12 1.30
C PHE A 171 -7.09 -9.19 2.09
N ASN A 172 -6.72 -10.36 2.62
CA ASN A 172 -5.57 -10.47 3.52
C ASN A 172 -4.22 -10.22 2.84
N CYS A 173 -4.16 -10.35 1.51
CA CYS A 173 -2.95 -10.11 0.72
C CYS A 173 -2.87 -8.68 0.16
N PHE A 174 -3.82 -7.81 0.50
CA PHE A 174 -3.85 -6.44 -0.02
C PHE A 174 -3.75 -5.39 1.07
N MET A 175 -3.20 -4.24 0.68
CA MET A 175 -3.31 -2.95 1.32
C MET A 175 -3.86 -2.00 0.28
N PHE A 176 -5.05 -1.46 0.51
CA PHE A 176 -5.65 -0.52 -0.45
C PHE A 176 -5.25 0.89 -0.11
N GLU A 177 -4.79 1.63 -1.09
CA GLU A 177 -4.63 3.07 -0.94
C GLU A 177 -6.00 3.73 -0.84
N ALA A 178 -6.15 4.57 0.18
CA ALA A 178 -7.36 5.33 0.42
C ALA A 178 -6.98 6.80 0.53
N SER A 179 -6.99 7.47 -0.62
CA SER A 179 -6.44 8.81 -0.82
C SER A 179 -7.10 9.89 0.05
N ASP A 180 -8.37 9.70 0.41
CA ASP A 180 -9.13 10.66 1.20
C ASP A 180 -10.17 10.02 2.14
N PRO A 181 -10.75 10.79 3.09
CA PRO A 181 -11.71 10.29 4.07
C PRO A 181 -12.95 9.61 3.50
N PRO A 182 -13.61 10.04 2.43
CA PRO A 182 -14.72 9.32 1.83
C PRO A 182 -14.35 7.89 1.42
N VAL A 183 -13.14 7.69 0.86
CA VAL A 183 -12.66 6.38 0.40
C VAL A 183 -12.43 5.44 1.57
N PHE A 184 -11.66 5.84 2.60
CA PHE A 184 -11.43 4.93 3.72
C PHE A 184 -12.69 4.64 4.51
N LYS A 185 -13.63 5.59 4.64
CA LYS A 185 -14.93 5.36 5.26
C LYS A 185 -15.76 4.33 4.50
N TRP A 186 -15.73 4.42 3.16
CA TRP A 186 -16.38 3.43 2.31
C TRP A 186 -15.78 2.02 2.52
N TYR A 187 -14.46 1.88 2.49
CA TYR A 187 -13.81 0.58 2.74
C TYR A 187 -14.20 0.01 4.11
N LEU A 188 -14.19 0.82 5.15
CA LEU A 188 -14.57 0.40 6.50
C LEU A 188 -16.04 -0.04 6.58
N LYS A 189 -16.94 0.66 5.90
CA LYS A 189 -18.37 0.30 5.82
C LYS A 189 -18.60 -1.01 5.07
N GLN A 190 -17.92 -1.21 3.95
CA GLN A 190 -18.14 -2.40 3.11
C GLN A 190 -17.47 -3.65 3.69
N PHE A 191 -16.24 -3.53 4.16
CA PHE A 191 -15.39 -4.69 4.50
C PHE A 191 -15.05 -4.79 5.99
N GLY A 192 -15.49 -3.81 6.77
CA GLY A 192 -15.29 -3.79 8.23
C GLY A 192 -13.89 -3.31 8.65
N PRO A 193 -13.66 -3.22 9.98
CA PRO A 193 -12.47 -2.58 10.54
C PRO A 193 -11.16 -3.38 10.35
N SER A 194 -11.25 -4.62 9.85
CA SER A 194 -10.07 -5.45 9.56
C SER A 194 -9.42 -5.15 8.21
N VAL A 195 -10.10 -4.40 7.33
CA VAL A 195 -9.54 -4.02 6.03
C VAL A 195 -8.21 -3.27 6.22
N ASN A 196 -7.23 -3.62 5.40
CA ASN A 196 -5.89 -3.04 5.48
C ASN A 196 -5.78 -1.89 4.49
N LEU A 197 -5.63 -0.67 5.02
CA LEU A 197 -5.62 0.54 4.22
C LEU A 197 -4.30 1.29 4.40
N PHE A 198 -3.84 1.91 3.32
CA PHE A 198 -2.83 2.95 3.31
C PHE A 198 -3.52 4.31 3.26
N ILE A 199 -3.23 5.16 4.22
CA ILE A 199 -3.82 6.49 4.37
C ILE A 199 -2.74 7.53 4.60
N ASP A 200 -3.03 8.79 4.29
CA ASP A 200 -2.14 9.88 4.64
C ASP A 200 -2.04 10.07 6.15
N HIS A 201 -0.85 10.43 6.62
CA HIS A 201 -0.57 10.61 8.06
C HIS A 201 -1.42 11.71 8.71
N SER A 202 -1.87 12.71 7.96
CA SER A 202 -2.75 13.78 8.46
C SER A 202 -4.15 13.26 8.82
N GLN A 203 -4.57 12.13 8.24
CA GLN A 203 -5.89 11.53 8.43
C GLN A 203 -5.93 10.47 9.54
N ILE A 204 -4.79 10.20 10.16
CA ILE A 204 -4.62 9.07 11.09
C ILE A 204 -5.60 9.10 12.26
N VAL A 205 -5.87 10.28 12.82
CA VAL A 205 -6.76 10.45 13.97
C VAL A 205 -8.22 10.13 13.58
N GLU A 206 -8.67 10.69 12.45
CA GLU A 206 -10.01 10.42 11.94
C GLU A 206 -10.19 8.95 11.56
N PHE A 207 -9.22 8.39 10.84
CA PHE A 207 -9.25 6.99 10.44
C PHE A 207 -9.33 6.04 11.64
N ILE A 208 -8.54 6.30 12.70
CA ILE A 208 -8.61 5.47 13.92
C ILE A 208 -9.97 5.59 14.57
N ALA A 209 -10.50 6.80 14.69
CA ALA A 209 -11.79 7.02 15.30
C ALA A 209 -12.89 6.20 14.59
N TRP A 210 -12.86 6.15 13.27
CA TRP A 210 -13.74 5.31 12.47
C TRP A 210 -13.46 3.81 12.63
N LYS A 211 -12.20 3.41 12.53
CA LYS A 211 -11.79 2.00 12.63
C LYS A 211 -12.08 1.37 13.99
N THR A 212 -12.00 2.16 15.05
CA THR A 212 -12.28 1.71 16.43
C THR A 212 -13.71 1.96 16.89
N LEU A 213 -14.52 2.56 16.05
CA LEU A 213 -15.92 2.90 16.34
C LEU A 213 -16.06 3.90 17.51
N LEU A 214 -15.02 4.65 17.81
CA LEU A 214 -15.12 5.82 18.69
C LEU A 214 -15.90 6.94 18.03
N TRP A 215 -15.86 6.98 16.72
CA TRP A 215 -16.59 7.88 15.84
C TRP A 215 -17.11 7.07 14.66
N GLY A 216 -18.29 7.36 14.21
CA GLY A 216 -18.87 6.66 13.07
C GLY A 216 -20.32 7.03 12.93
N ASP A 217 -20.88 6.79 11.77
CA ASP A 217 -22.32 6.86 11.58
C ASP A 217 -22.97 5.47 11.78
N ILE A 218 -24.28 5.49 11.92
CA ILE A 218 -25.09 4.29 12.12
C ILE A 218 -24.97 3.30 10.96
N ASP A 219 -24.53 3.75 9.80
CA ASP A 219 -24.43 2.95 8.59
C ASP A 219 -23.34 1.86 8.68
N ILE A 220 -22.34 2.03 9.55
CA ILE A 220 -21.34 0.98 9.83
C ILE A 220 -22.00 -0.27 10.43
N TRP A 221 -23.13 -0.09 11.09
CA TRP A 221 -23.84 -1.13 11.84
C TRP A 221 -25.14 -1.59 11.19
N LYS A 222 -25.48 -1.08 10.02
CA LYS A 222 -26.79 -1.19 9.37
C LYS A 222 -27.40 -2.59 9.39
N ASP A 223 -26.59 -3.64 9.35
CA ASP A 223 -27.03 -5.03 9.28
C ASP A 223 -26.42 -5.93 10.36
N LYS A 224 -25.81 -5.34 11.40
CA LYS A 224 -25.13 -6.10 12.45
C LYS A 224 -25.74 -5.80 13.81
N THR A 225 -26.53 -6.75 14.31
CA THR A 225 -26.90 -6.74 15.72
C THR A 225 -25.70 -7.27 16.53
N LEU A 226 -25.06 -6.40 17.28
CA LEU A 226 -23.96 -6.81 18.17
C LEU A 226 -24.52 -7.27 19.49
N SER A 227 -24.19 -8.50 19.87
CA SER A 227 -24.39 -8.97 21.24
C SER A 227 -23.10 -8.85 22.03
N TYR A 228 -23.06 -8.00 23.05
CA TYR A 228 -21.90 -7.89 23.95
C TYR A 228 -21.60 -9.19 24.69
N LYS A 229 -22.52 -10.16 24.70
CA LYS A 229 -22.37 -11.48 25.34
C LYS A 229 -21.64 -12.50 24.45
N THR A 230 -21.48 -12.25 23.16
CA THR A 230 -20.83 -13.18 22.20
C THR A 230 -19.41 -12.77 21.80
N LEU A 231 -18.88 -11.70 22.39
CA LEU A 231 -17.48 -11.26 22.23
C LEU A 231 -16.62 -11.91 23.32
N GLN A 232 -16.51 -13.24 23.28
CA GLN A 232 -15.49 -13.99 24.04
C GLN A 232 -14.42 -14.50 23.11
#